data_2a83c3f553dc9d21ae7ae3ba358c1213
#
_entry.id   2a83c3f553dc9d21ae7ae3ba358c1213
#
_cell.length_a   1.000
_cell.length_b   1.000
_cell.length_c   1.000
_cell.angle_alpha   90.00
_cell.angle_beta   90.00
_cell.angle_gamma   90.00
#
_symmetry.space_group_name_H-M   'P 1'
#
loop_
_entity.id
_entity.type
_entity.pdbx_description
1 polymer ?
#
loop_
_entity_poly.entity_id
_entity_poly.type
_entity_poly.pdbx_seq_one_letter_code
_entity_poly.pdbx_strand_id
1 'polypeptide(L)'
;EEHAKSVPVLAEGKQKGIVTITDIAQSYMDKSDSSVLSRAGTRFASIAETLNGHIVCGGSDEVFEDGKVTIAASSPDVMEEVIEPSDLVIAGNRFETHFTAIELGARCLVMCQGAIPTKTIKKLAEERGCIIINTPYDTFTAARLINQSMPVQFFMTGENLVTFQMDDAVEDIEN
;
A
#
# COMPACT_ATOMS: atom_id res chain seq x y z
N GLU A 1 -22.31 -16.88 -0.93
CA GLU A 1 -21.65 -15.55 -0.82
C GLU A 1 -22.70 -14.60 -0.25
N GLU A 2 -22.51 -14.19 1.00
CA GLU A 2 -23.34 -13.16 1.59
C GLU A 2 -22.87 -11.79 1.06
N HIS A 3 -23.76 -11.08 0.39
CA HIS A 3 -23.53 -9.70 -0.06
C HIS A 3 -23.72 -8.74 1.13
N ALA A 4 -22.79 -8.75 2.08
CA ALA A 4 -22.82 -7.80 3.17
C ALA A 4 -22.53 -6.38 2.64
N LYS A 5 -23.45 -5.44 2.90
CA LYS A 5 -23.29 -4.01 2.53
C LYS A 5 -22.37 -3.26 3.49
N SER A 6 -22.21 -3.79 4.70
CA SER A 6 -21.36 -3.24 5.76
C SER A 6 -20.74 -4.39 6.55
N VAL A 7 -19.51 -4.19 7.01
CA VAL A 7 -18.74 -5.17 7.79
C VAL A 7 -18.21 -4.50 9.05
N PRO A 8 -18.53 -5.03 10.25
CA PRO A 8 -17.94 -4.52 11.49
C PRO A 8 -16.46 -4.92 11.57
N VAL A 9 -15.65 -3.98 12.02
CA VAL A 9 -14.22 -4.20 12.30
C VAL A 9 -14.05 -4.44 13.79
N LEU A 10 -13.50 -5.59 14.16
CA LEU A 10 -13.28 -5.99 15.55
C LEU A 10 -11.77 -6.04 15.85
N ALA A 11 -11.39 -5.57 17.03
CA ALA A 11 -10.06 -5.79 17.60
C ALA A 11 -10.21 -6.17 19.06
N GLU A 12 -9.53 -7.24 19.49
CA GLU A 12 -9.59 -7.77 20.86
C GLU A 12 -11.04 -8.03 21.35
N GLY A 13 -11.91 -8.50 20.44
CA GLY A 13 -13.33 -8.78 20.74
C GLY A 13 -14.22 -7.54 20.87
N LYS A 14 -13.68 -6.34 20.62
CA LYS A 14 -14.44 -5.08 20.67
C LYS A 14 -14.59 -4.51 19.26
N GLN A 15 -15.77 -3.97 18.97
CA GLN A 15 -16.02 -3.26 17.74
C GLN A 15 -15.21 -1.95 17.72
N LYS A 16 -14.42 -1.75 16.66
CA LYS A 16 -13.59 -0.56 16.43
C LYS A 16 -14.17 0.36 15.39
N GLY A 17 -14.95 -0.19 14.47
CA GLY A 17 -15.53 0.57 13.39
C GLY A 17 -16.42 -0.29 12.50
N ILE A 18 -16.95 0.34 11.46
CA ILE A 18 -17.71 -0.30 10.38
C ILE A 18 -17.10 0.13 9.05
N VAL A 19 -16.97 -0.79 8.13
CA VAL A 19 -16.60 -0.51 6.74
C VAL A 19 -17.78 -0.81 5.84
N THR A 20 -18.15 0.13 4.98
CA THR A 20 -19.21 -0.04 3.99
C THR A 20 -18.61 -0.14 2.59
N ILE A 21 -19.42 -0.66 1.64
CA ILE A 21 -19.04 -0.64 0.21
C ILE A 21 -18.83 0.80 -0.27
N THR A 22 -19.59 1.76 0.28
CA THR A 22 -19.45 3.18 -0.07
C THR A 22 -18.10 3.74 0.35
N ASP A 23 -17.60 3.41 1.55
CA ASP A 23 -16.29 3.85 2.04
C ASP A 23 -15.18 3.36 1.12
N ILE A 24 -15.25 2.09 0.73
CA ILE A 24 -14.29 1.49 -0.20
C ILE A 24 -14.39 2.16 -1.57
N ALA A 25 -15.60 2.31 -2.12
CA ALA A 25 -15.81 2.93 -3.42
C ALA A 25 -15.30 4.37 -3.45
N GLN A 26 -15.56 5.14 -2.40
CA GLN A 26 -15.12 6.53 -2.29
C GLN A 26 -13.60 6.65 -2.31
N SER A 27 -12.89 5.76 -1.62
CA SER A 27 -11.43 5.74 -1.62
C SER A 27 -10.82 5.49 -3.00
N TYR A 28 -11.54 4.78 -3.89
CA TYR A 28 -11.11 4.58 -5.28
C TYR A 28 -11.52 5.74 -6.22
N MET A 29 -12.51 6.52 -5.82
CA MET A 29 -13.02 7.67 -6.61
C MET A 29 -12.31 8.97 -6.26
N ASP A 30 -11.75 9.08 -5.07
CA ASP A 30 -10.91 10.21 -4.70
C ASP A 30 -9.71 10.27 -5.64
N LYS A 31 -9.50 11.45 -6.22
CA LYS A 31 -8.43 11.69 -7.20
C LYS A 31 -7.13 11.10 -6.70
N SER A 32 -6.47 10.36 -7.55
CA SER A 32 -5.23 9.60 -7.32
C SER A 32 -4.20 10.41 -6.49
N ASP A 33 -4.33 10.31 -5.19
CA ASP A 33 -3.31 10.78 -4.27
C ASP A 33 -2.25 9.70 -4.18
N SER A 34 -1.12 9.94 -4.82
CA SER A 34 0.00 9.00 -4.84
C SER A 34 0.61 8.76 -3.45
N SER A 35 0.29 9.60 -2.45
CA SER A 35 0.73 9.44 -1.05
C SER A 35 -0.28 8.68 -0.17
N VAL A 36 -1.38 8.17 -0.72
CA VAL A 36 -2.42 7.51 0.08
C VAL A 36 -1.90 6.30 0.86
N LEU A 37 -0.96 5.53 0.30
CA LEU A 37 -0.40 4.37 0.99
C LEU A 37 0.43 4.75 2.23
N SER A 38 1.23 5.81 2.15
CA SER A 38 2.02 6.29 3.28
C SER A 38 1.12 6.90 4.35
N ARG A 39 0.13 7.70 3.98
CA ARG A 39 -0.86 8.23 4.92
C ARG A 39 -1.69 7.13 5.61
N ALA A 40 -1.93 6.02 4.92
CA ALA A 40 -2.61 4.87 5.51
C ALA A 40 -1.72 4.05 6.46
N GLY A 41 -0.42 4.33 6.52
CA GLY A 41 0.52 3.55 7.29
C GLY A 41 0.59 2.10 6.80
N THR A 42 0.75 1.90 5.50
CA THR A 42 0.68 0.58 4.89
C THR A 42 1.95 -0.23 5.13
N ARG A 43 1.82 -1.46 5.63
CA ARG A 43 2.97 -2.35 5.88
C ARG A 43 3.53 -2.89 4.57
N PHE A 44 4.85 -2.96 4.44
CA PHE A 44 5.49 -3.54 3.25
C PHE A 44 5.14 -5.02 3.05
N ALA A 45 4.91 -5.76 4.13
CA ALA A 45 4.39 -7.12 4.04
C ALA A 45 3.02 -7.19 3.35
N SER A 46 2.10 -6.28 3.66
CA SER A 46 0.77 -6.21 3.03
C SER A 46 0.87 -5.83 1.55
N ILE A 47 1.80 -4.94 1.20
CA ILE A 47 2.09 -4.59 -0.19
C ILE A 47 2.59 -5.82 -0.95
N ALA A 48 3.56 -6.55 -0.41
CA ALA A 48 4.10 -7.75 -1.03
C ALA A 48 3.01 -8.82 -1.23
N GLU A 49 2.18 -9.07 -0.21
CA GLU A 49 1.06 -10.02 -0.28
C GLU A 49 0.05 -9.63 -1.36
N THR A 50 -0.39 -8.37 -1.37
CA THR A 50 -1.35 -7.85 -2.36
C THR A 50 -0.82 -7.99 -3.79
N LEU A 51 0.46 -7.80 -3.98
CA LEU A 51 1.12 -7.93 -5.28
C LEU A 51 1.54 -9.37 -5.62
N ASN A 52 1.07 -10.37 -4.85
CA ASN A 52 1.46 -11.77 -5.00
C ASN A 52 2.99 -11.92 -5.11
N GLY A 53 3.69 -11.12 -4.33
CA GLY A 53 5.13 -10.98 -4.35
C GLY A 53 5.77 -11.38 -3.03
N HIS A 54 7.06 -11.13 -2.92
CA HIS A 54 7.80 -11.34 -1.69
C HIS A 54 8.88 -10.29 -1.51
N ILE A 55 9.23 -10.03 -0.26
CA ILE A 55 10.33 -9.12 0.10
C ILE A 55 11.65 -9.85 -0.11
N VAL A 56 12.51 -9.28 -0.95
CA VAL A 56 13.83 -9.84 -1.29
C VAL A 56 14.95 -9.19 -0.48
N CYS A 57 14.73 -7.94 -0.04
CA CYS A 57 15.65 -7.15 0.75
C CYS A 57 14.86 -6.24 1.68
N GLY A 58 15.32 -6.04 2.91
CA GLY A 58 14.68 -5.19 3.92
C GLY A 58 13.74 -5.92 4.86
N GLY A 59 13.13 -5.18 5.80
CA GLY A 59 12.26 -5.71 6.85
C GLY A 59 10.79 -5.81 6.44
N SER A 60 10.17 -6.96 6.73
CA SER A 60 8.74 -7.18 6.46
C SER A 60 7.82 -6.39 7.40
N ASP A 61 8.28 -6.08 8.60
CA ASP A 61 7.48 -5.45 9.65
C ASP A 61 7.45 -3.92 9.57
N GLU A 62 8.25 -3.37 8.66
CA GLU A 62 8.32 -1.94 8.45
C GLU A 62 7.08 -1.41 7.75
N VAL A 63 6.78 -0.13 8.03
CA VAL A 63 5.59 0.58 7.55
C VAL A 63 6.01 1.67 6.57
N PHE A 64 5.25 1.85 5.52
CA PHE A 64 5.40 2.96 4.59
C PHE A 64 4.66 4.17 5.16
N GLU A 65 5.42 5.09 5.76
CA GLU A 65 4.89 6.25 6.51
C GLU A 65 5.11 7.58 5.79
N ASP A 66 6.00 7.62 4.81
CA ASP A 66 6.36 8.84 4.07
C ASP A 66 6.64 8.52 2.60
N GLY A 67 6.46 9.52 1.72
CA GLY A 67 6.66 9.40 0.29
C GLY A 67 5.38 9.09 -0.48
N LYS A 68 5.54 8.98 -1.78
CA LYS A 68 4.46 8.70 -2.74
C LYS A 68 4.77 7.45 -3.55
N VAL A 69 3.76 6.92 -4.24
CA VAL A 69 3.93 5.84 -5.21
C VAL A 69 4.25 6.45 -6.58
N THR A 70 5.41 6.10 -7.11
CA THR A 70 5.92 6.58 -8.39
C THR A 70 6.16 5.41 -9.33
N ILE A 71 5.75 5.54 -10.61
CA ILE A 71 6.01 4.52 -11.64
C ILE A 71 7.22 4.98 -12.46
N ALA A 72 8.30 4.19 -12.41
CA ALA A 72 9.51 4.45 -13.15
C ALA A 72 9.39 3.92 -14.60
N ALA A 73 8.70 4.68 -15.44
CA ALA A 73 8.48 4.36 -16.85
C ALA A 73 9.38 5.17 -17.80
N SER A 74 10.14 6.14 -17.27
CA SER A 74 10.93 7.11 -18.02
C SER A 74 12.42 6.74 -18.08
N SER A 75 13.20 7.55 -18.82
CA SER A 75 14.67 7.48 -18.79
C SER A 75 15.23 7.93 -17.44
N PRO A 76 16.45 7.54 -17.07
CA PRO A 76 17.08 7.93 -15.80
C PRO A 76 17.04 9.45 -15.55
N ASP A 77 17.32 10.27 -16.55
CA ASP A 77 17.32 11.74 -16.42
C ASP A 77 15.96 12.30 -15.99
N VAL A 78 14.86 11.73 -16.51
CA VAL A 78 13.50 12.13 -16.13
C VAL A 78 13.12 11.55 -14.75
N MET A 79 13.69 10.42 -14.37
CA MET A 79 13.45 9.83 -13.05
C MET A 79 13.98 10.74 -11.93
N GLU A 80 15.10 11.44 -12.14
CA GLU A 80 15.66 12.41 -11.18
C GLU A 80 14.69 13.58 -10.90
N GLU A 81 13.84 13.93 -11.83
CA GLU A 81 12.85 15.01 -11.66
C GLU A 81 11.58 14.54 -10.93
N VAL A 82 11.30 13.23 -10.93
CA VAL A 82 10.00 12.68 -10.50
C VAL A 82 10.10 11.90 -9.19
N ILE A 83 11.21 11.16 -8.98
CA ILE A 83 11.42 10.34 -7.78
C ILE A 83 12.00 11.21 -6.68
N GLU A 84 11.33 11.22 -5.54
CA GLU A 84 11.79 11.88 -4.34
C GLU A 84 12.31 10.84 -3.31
N PRO A 85 13.19 11.26 -2.39
CA PRO A 85 13.56 10.40 -1.27
C PRO A 85 12.31 9.92 -0.51
N SER A 86 12.35 8.70 -0.02
CA SER A 86 11.24 7.99 0.65
C SER A 86 10.15 7.44 -0.27
N ASP A 87 10.16 7.70 -1.59
CA ASP A 87 9.16 7.16 -2.50
C ASP A 87 9.15 5.63 -2.56
N LEU A 88 7.96 5.07 -2.83
CA LEU A 88 7.80 3.71 -3.30
C LEU A 88 7.78 3.71 -4.83
N VAL A 89 8.77 3.07 -5.44
CA VAL A 89 8.97 3.09 -6.89
C VAL A 89 8.56 1.75 -7.50
N ILE A 90 7.61 1.76 -8.44
CA ILE A 90 7.22 0.59 -9.23
C ILE A 90 8.01 0.61 -10.53
N ALA A 91 8.82 -0.42 -10.78
CA ALA A 91 9.70 -0.52 -11.94
C ALA A 91 9.57 -1.86 -12.67
N GLY A 92 9.84 -1.86 -13.96
CA GLY A 92 10.00 -3.08 -14.76
C GLY A 92 11.29 -3.83 -14.40
N ASN A 93 11.95 -4.43 -15.41
CA ASN A 93 13.13 -5.27 -15.19
C ASN A 93 14.44 -4.66 -15.70
N ARG A 94 14.53 -3.34 -15.83
CA ARG A 94 15.76 -2.66 -16.26
C ARG A 94 16.68 -2.38 -15.12
N PHE A 95 17.93 -2.80 -15.22
CA PHE A 95 18.95 -2.58 -14.21
C PHE A 95 19.16 -1.09 -13.89
N GLU A 96 19.27 -0.25 -14.93
CA GLU A 96 19.49 1.19 -14.78
C GLU A 96 18.38 1.85 -13.99
N THR A 97 17.13 1.45 -14.24
CA THR A 97 15.96 1.96 -13.50
C THR A 97 16.04 1.59 -12.01
N HIS A 98 16.41 0.34 -11.71
CA HIS A 98 16.55 -0.12 -10.32
C HIS A 98 17.67 0.62 -9.59
N PHE A 99 18.82 0.76 -10.27
CA PHE A 99 19.99 1.45 -9.72
C PHE A 99 19.66 2.92 -9.42
N THR A 100 19.10 3.64 -10.41
CA THR A 100 18.76 5.06 -10.27
C THR A 100 17.70 5.27 -9.17
N ALA A 101 16.65 4.46 -9.10
CA ALA A 101 15.63 4.60 -8.06
C ALA A 101 16.22 4.48 -6.64
N ILE A 102 17.12 3.52 -6.41
CA ILE A 102 17.76 3.32 -5.11
C ILE A 102 18.74 4.47 -4.80
N GLU A 103 19.52 4.92 -5.79
CA GLU A 103 20.44 6.06 -5.61
C GLU A 103 19.72 7.37 -5.29
N LEU A 104 18.53 7.58 -5.84
CA LEU A 104 17.67 8.73 -5.54
C LEU A 104 16.99 8.64 -4.16
N GLY A 105 17.18 7.53 -3.43
CA GLY A 105 16.70 7.38 -2.06
C GLY A 105 15.31 6.78 -1.95
N ALA A 106 14.87 6.03 -2.96
CA ALA A 106 13.59 5.32 -2.86
C ALA A 106 13.57 4.43 -1.59
N ARG A 107 12.47 4.53 -0.84
CA ARG A 107 12.26 3.71 0.36
C ARG A 107 11.94 2.26 0.00
N CYS A 108 11.23 2.07 -1.09
CA CYS A 108 10.87 0.75 -1.60
C CYS A 108 10.95 0.70 -3.12
N LEU A 109 11.51 -0.37 -3.64
CA LEU A 109 11.53 -0.71 -5.06
C LEU A 109 10.69 -1.95 -5.30
N VAL A 110 9.57 -1.80 -6.02
CA VAL A 110 8.75 -2.92 -6.50
C VAL A 110 9.26 -3.33 -7.88
N MET A 111 9.89 -4.48 -7.96
CA MET A 111 10.42 -5.06 -9.20
C MET A 111 9.37 -5.97 -9.84
N CYS A 112 8.84 -5.56 -10.97
CA CYS A 112 7.78 -6.25 -11.70
C CYS A 112 8.29 -7.33 -12.65
N GLN A 113 7.36 -8.14 -13.19
CA GLN A 113 7.61 -9.20 -14.19
C GLN A 113 8.57 -10.30 -13.70
N GLY A 114 8.56 -10.58 -12.40
CA GLY A 114 9.44 -11.58 -11.80
C GLY A 114 10.93 -11.23 -11.88
N ALA A 115 11.27 -9.94 -12.05
CA ALA A 115 12.66 -9.50 -12.14
C ALA A 115 13.43 -9.87 -10.88
N ILE A 116 14.60 -10.46 -11.05
CA ILE A 116 15.47 -10.87 -9.93
C ILE A 116 16.55 -9.81 -9.76
N PRO A 117 16.68 -9.20 -8.57
CA PRO A 117 17.72 -8.21 -8.33
C PRO A 117 19.12 -8.84 -8.42
N THR A 118 20.01 -8.17 -9.13
CA THR A 118 21.42 -8.57 -9.16
C THR A 118 22.08 -8.41 -7.79
N LYS A 119 23.24 -9.02 -7.59
CA LYS A 119 24.03 -8.86 -6.35
C LYS A 119 24.36 -7.38 -6.07
N THR A 120 24.63 -6.62 -7.12
CA THR A 120 24.91 -5.17 -7.03
C THR A 120 23.69 -4.41 -6.52
N ILE A 121 22.51 -4.67 -7.08
CA ILE A 121 21.25 -4.03 -6.66
C ILE A 121 20.91 -4.40 -5.21
N LYS A 122 21.07 -5.67 -4.81
CA LYS A 122 20.81 -6.07 -3.42
C LYS A 122 21.74 -5.33 -2.45
N LYS A 123 23.05 -5.31 -2.74
CA LYS A 123 24.03 -4.64 -1.91
C LYS A 123 23.73 -3.13 -1.78
N LEU A 124 23.41 -2.49 -2.90
CA LEU A 124 23.05 -1.07 -2.90
C LEU A 124 21.79 -0.81 -2.07
N ALA A 125 20.78 -1.66 -2.20
CA ALA A 125 19.54 -1.55 -1.43
C ALA A 125 19.80 -1.71 0.08
N GLU A 126 20.64 -2.66 0.49
CA GLU A 126 21.05 -2.85 1.88
C GLU A 126 21.79 -1.62 2.42
N GLU A 127 22.73 -1.07 1.66
CA GLU A 127 23.51 0.13 2.03
C GLU A 127 22.64 1.39 2.15
N ARG A 128 21.59 1.51 1.33
CA ARG A 128 20.66 2.65 1.31
C ARG A 128 19.39 2.45 2.15
N GLY A 129 19.20 1.28 2.75
CA GLY A 129 17.99 0.95 3.49
C GLY A 129 16.74 0.87 2.62
N CYS A 130 16.89 0.54 1.34
CA CYS A 130 15.78 0.39 0.41
C CYS A 130 15.21 -1.03 0.49
N ILE A 131 13.90 -1.14 0.64
CA ILE A 131 13.19 -2.43 0.62
C ILE A 131 12.98 -2.84 -0.84
N ILE A 132 13.24 -4.10 -1.17
CA ILE A 132 12.95 -4.66 -2.49
C ILE A 132 11.82 -5.67 -2.38
N ILE A 133 10.74 -5.41 -3.12
CA ILE A 133 9.62 -6.33 -3.32
C ILE A 133 9.68 -6.84 -4.77
N ASN A 134 9.67 -8.15 -4.94
CA ASN A 134 9.54 -8.78 -6.25
C ASN A 134 8.09 -9.21 -6.47
N THR A 135 7.54 -8.97 -7.66
CA THR A 135 6.20 -9.41 -8.05
C THR A 135 6.17 -9.98 -9.46
N PRO A 136 5.37 -11.03 -9.72
CA PRO A 136 5.18 -11.56 -11.08
C PRO A 136 4.36 -10.61 -11.98
N TYR A 137 3.64 -9.65 -11.39
CA TYR A 137 2.79 -8.72 -12.14
C TYR A 137 3.62 -7.73 -12.97
N ASP A 138 3.03 -7.22 -14.05
CA ASP A 138 3.53 -6.06 -14.78
C ASP A 138 3.30 -4.76 -13.99
N THR A 139 3.94 -3.67 -14.43
CA THR A 139 3.87 -2.37 -13.74
C THR A 139 2.47 -1.79 -13.67
N PHE A 140 1.65 -2.00 -14.71
CA PHE A 140 0.26 -1.51 -14.73
C PHE A 140 -0.61 -2.27 -13.73
N THR A 141 -0.50 -3.60 -13.71
CA THR A 141 -1.22 -4.44 -12.75
C THR A 141 -0.80 -4.14 -11.31
N ALA A 142 0.50 -4.01 -11.07
CA ALA A 142 1.03 -3.66 -9.74
C ALA A 142 0.49 -2.29 -9.28
N ALA A 143 0.53 -1.27 -10.14
CA ALA A 143 0.03 0.07 -9.82
C ALA A 143 -1.48 0.10 -9.54
N ARG A 144 -2.26 -0.75 -10.19
CA ARG A 144 -3.70 -0.86 -9.95
C ARG A 144 -4.03 -1.55 -8.62
N LEU A 145 -3.27 -2.58 -8.27
CA LEU A 145 -3.57 -3.43 -7.11
C LEU A 145 -3.00 -2.86 -5.80
N ILE A 146 -1.91 -2.09 -5.87
CA ILE A 146 -1.15 -1.68 -4.69
C ILE A 146 -2.02 -0.98 -3.62
N ASN A 147 -3.01 -0.21 -4.02
CA ASN A 147 -3.92 0.47 -3.10
C ASN A 147 -4.79 -0.49 -2.27
N GLN A 148 -4.94 -1.76 -2.70
CA GLN A 148 -5.66 -2.78 -1.94
C GLN A 148 -4.86 -3.30 -0.74
N SER A 149 -3.58 -2.92 -0.62
CA SER A 149 -2.74 -3.27 0.52
C SER A 149 -2.96 -2.41 1.76
N MET A 150 -3.71 -1.32 1.63
CA MET A 150 -4.00 -0.42 2.76
C MET A 150 -4.77 -1.13 3.87
N PRO A 151 -4.45 -0.84 5.14
CA PRO A 151 -5.14 -1.46 6.27
C PRO A 151 -6.62 -1.05 6.30
N VAL A 152 -7.49 -1.99 6.69
CA VAL A 152 -8.95 -1.76 6.76
C VAL A 152 -9.32 -0.57 7.66
N GLN A 153 -8.52 -0.28 8.66
CA GLN A 153 -8.71 0.85 9.57
C GLN A 153 -8.70 2.20 8.84
N PHE A 154 -8.03 2.29 7.71
CA PHE A 154 -7.99 3.52 6.90
C PHE A 154 -9.36 3.86 6.28
N PHE A 155 -10.18 2.85 6.03
CA PHE A 155 -11.50 2.99 5.40
C PHE A 155 -12.65 2.99 6.41
N MET A 156 -12.41 2.55 7.67
CA MET A 156 -13.51 2.37 8.62
C MET A 156 -13.98 3.69 9.20
N THR A 157 -15.29 3.80 9.38
CA THR A 157 -15.90 4.81 10.25
C THR A 157 -15.81 4.29 11.69
N GLY A 158 -15.02 4.98 12.54
CA GLY A 158 -14.81 4.61 13.95
C GLY A 158 -15.39 5.63 14.94
N GLU A 159 -15.74 6.83 14.47
CA GLU A 159 -16.29 7.90 15.31
C GLU A 159 -17.82 7.90 15.24
N ASN A 160 -18.45 8.23 16.38
CA ASN A 160 -19.91 8.34 16.51
C ASN A 160 -20.70 7.08 16.13
N LEU A 161 -20.14 5.90 16.42
CA LEU A 161 -20.89 4.65 16.29
C LEU A 161 -21.98 4.61 17.34
N VAL A 162 -23.23 4.66 16.92
CA VAL A 162 -24.38 4.41 17.79
C VAL A 162 -24.50 2.89 17.95
N THR A 163 -24.38 2.43 19.18
CA THR A 163 -24.53 1.00 19.51
C THR A 163 -25.74 0.82 20.41
N PHE A 164 -26.51 -0.23 20.12
CA PHE A 164 -27.68 -0.62 20.90
C PHE A 164 -27.45 -2.01 21.49
N GLN A 165 -28.07 -2.27 22.64
CA GLN A 165 -28.10 -3.62 23.23
C GLN A 165 -29.31 -4.39 22.71
N MET A 166 -29.28 -5.73 22.80
CA MET A 166 -30.37 -6.55 22.30
C MET A 166 -31.74 -6.30 22.99
N ASP A 167 -31.72 -5.65 24.15
CA ASP A 167 -32.87 -5.33 24.99
C ASP A 167 -33.33 -3.87 24.84
N ASP A 168 -32.63 -3.06 24.06
CA ASP A 168 -33.03 -1.67 23.80
C ASP A 168 -34.32 -1.65 22.99
N ALA A 169 -35.24 -0.75 23.36
CA ALA A 169 -36.50 -0.63 22.65
C ALA A 169 -36.31 0.05 21.29
N VAL A 170 -37.10 -0.32 20.28
CA VAL A 170 -37.04 0.27 18.94
C VAL A 170 -37.22 1.80 18.97
N GLU A 171 -37.96 2.32 19.93
CA GLU A 171 -38.18 3.76 20.14
C GLU A 171 -36.91 4.51 20.54
N ASP A 172 -35.91 3.83 21.13
CA ASP A 172 -34.63 4.40 21.50
C ASP A 172 -33.67 4.51 20.29
N ILE A 173 -34.02 3.82 19.17
CA ILE A 173 -33.22 3.77 17.93
C ILE A 173 -33.56 4.93 16.97
N GLU A 174 -34.74 5.53 17.11
CA GLU A 174 -35.23 6.57 16.18
C GLU A 174 -34.89 8.01 16.63
N ASN A 175 -34.17 8.20 17.74
CA ASN A 175 -33.68 9.48 18.24
C ASN A 175 -32.17 9.60 18.07
#